data_23aa53773b0c204e864fc1c2757e541e
#
_entry.id   23aa53773b0c204e864fc1c2757e541e
#
_cell.length_a   1.000
_cell.length_b   1.000
_cell.length_c   1.000
_cell.angle_alpha   90.00
_cell.angle_beta   90.00
_cell.angle_gamma   90.00
#
_symmetry.space_group_name_H-M   'P 1'
#
loop_
_entity.id
_entity.type
_entity.pdbx_description
1 polymer ?
#
loop_
_entity_poly.entity_id
_entity_poly.type
_entity_poly.pdbx_seq_one_letter_code
_entity_poly.pdbx_strand_id
1 'polypeptide(L)'
;QEQVLEQCPQDSPDRQQIVSRYEQIVASLDEEDVAAPTGSDLPVGRQWPQIAHHDDVAVRRLVTEWIAEGPEVALPSLDDPDDADVADQWKHDAEVLINEERLRREHVEDLPTSLTTSQLMQIDQDYEAFLDRLRRPMPQPVSRGATVGSVFHEWVCHRLRPDLYPVWELAPGVSERTIQHLQDQFEASAWARLKPVEVEEPFALNLAGHVVRGRMDAIFADPQCDGGFIVVDWKTSRPGKADPIQLSVYRLAWAQALAISPNRVRALFHHVGDGVDAEPAQLWDTEELSRVLDSRS
;
A
#
# COMPACT_ATOMS: atom_id res chain seq x y z
N GLN A 1 -20.57 -3.00 -17.70
CA GLN A 1 -22.02 -2.70 -17.61
C GLN A 1 -22.73 -3.62 -16.62
N GLU A 2 -22.59 -4.92 -16.74
CA GLU A 2 -23.25 -5.90 -15.87
C GLU A 2 -22.79 -5.84 -14.40
N GLN A 3 -21.49 -5.65 -14.14
CA GLN A 3 -20.93 -5.64 -12.78
C GLN A 3 -21.39 -4.49 -11.87
N VAL A 4 -21.76 -3.33 -12.42
CA VAL A 4 -22.25 -2.18 -11.63
C VAL A 4 -23.75 -2.33 -11.32
N LEU A 5 -24.51 -3.00 -12.18
CA LEU A 5 -25.93 -3.23 -12.02
C LEU A 5 -26.24 -4.39 -11.05
N GLU A 6 -25.33 -5.33 -10.85
CA GLU A 6 -25.50 -6.45 -9.90
C GLU A 6 -25.41 -6.01 -8.43
N GLN A 7 -24.79 -4.86 -8.13
CA GLN A 7 -24.62 -4.38 -6.75
C GLN A 7 -25.78 -3.51 -6.24
N CYS A 8 -26.76 -3.16 -7.07
CA CYS A 8 -27.93 -2.39 -6.66
C CYS A 8 -29.21 -3.28 -6.60
N PRO A 9 -30.00 -3.26 -5.50
CA PRO A 9 -31.26 -3.97 -5.41
C PRO A 9 -32.21 -3.58 -6.55
N GLN A 10 -32.95 -4.55 -7.11
CA GLN A 10 -33.78 -4.35 -8.30
C GLN A 10 -34.93 -3.34 -8.10
N ASP A 11 -35.32 -3.06 -6.87
CA ASP A 11 -36.46 -2.18 -6.52
C ASP A 11 -36.04 -0.83 -5.91
N SER A 12 -34.77 -0.41 -6.05
CA SER A 12 -34.32 0.89 -5.53
C SER A 12 -34.70 2.03 -6.49
N PRO A 13 -35.33 3.12 -6.01
CA PRO A 13 -35.62 4.31 -6.83
C PRO A 13 -34.35 4.96 -7.40
N ASP A 14 -33.20 4.77 -6.75
CA ASP A 14 -31.91 5.28 -7.21
C ASP A 14 -31.36 4.54 -8.45
N ARG A 15 -31.82 3.29 -8.67
CA ARG A 15 -31.40 2.51 -9.83
C ARG A 15 -31.88 3.11 -11.15
N GLN A 16 -33.13 3.61 -11.18
CA GLN A 16 -33.68 4.26 -12.37
C GLN A 16 -32.98 5.58 -12.68
N GLN A 17 -32.59 6.33 -11.66
CA GLN A 17 -31.78 7.56 -11.84
C GLN A 17 -30.37 7.26 -12.34
N ILE A 18 -29.72 6.24 -11.82
CA ILE A 18 -28.37 5.82 -12.25
C ILE A 18 -28.40 5.33 -13.70
N VAL A 19 -29.38 4.51 -14.08
CA VAL A 19 -29.54 4.01 -15.45
C VAL A 19 -29.81 5.17 -16.42
N SER A 20 -30.75 6.07 -16.08
CA SER A 20 -31.08 7.23 -16.92
C SER A 20 -29.89 8.17 -17.10
N ARG A 21 -29.11 8.39 -16.05
CA ARG A 21 -27.91 9.25 -16.14
C ARG A 21 -26.79 8.59 -16.93
N TYR A 22 -26.65 7.27 -16.84
CA TYR A 22 -25.70 6.51 -17.63
C TYR A 22 -26.08 6.50 -19.13
N GLU A 23 -27.35 6.30 -19.46
CA GLU A 23 -27.86 6.39 -20.82
C GLU A 23 -27.66 7.78 -21.44
N GLN A 24 -27.83 8.84 -20.65
CA GLN A 24 -27.53 10.23 -21.08
C GLN A 24 -26.03 10.44 -21.37
N ILE A 25 -25.16 9.87 -20.53
CA ILE A 25 -23.71 9.96 -20.74
C ILE A 25 -23.29 9.17 -22.00
N VAL A 26 -23.83 7.98 -22.18
CA VAL A 26 -23.53 7.14 -23.36
C VAL A 26 -24.07 7.82 -24.63
N ALA A 27 -25.28 8.37 -24.62
CA ALA A 27 -25.82 9.11 -25.75
C ALA A 27 -25.00 10.37 -26.09
N SER A 28 -24.45 11.07 -25.10
CA SER A 28 -23.57 12.21 -25.33
C SER A 28 -22.20 11.82 -25.90
N LEU A 29 -21.75 10.59 -25.67
CA LEU A 29 -20.50 10.06 -26.22
C LEU A 29 -20.67 9.54 -27.66
N ASP A 30 -21.87 9.04 -28.01
CA ASP A 30 -22.18 8.59 -29.37
C ASP A 30 -22.47 9.74 -30.35
N GLU A 31 -22.80 10.96 -29.85
CA GLU A 31 -22.99 12.14 -30.69
C GLU A 31 -21.69 12.87 -31.02
N GLU A 32 -20.58 12.60 -30.30
CA GLU A 32 -19.25 13.10 -30.62
C GLU A 32 -18.42 12.01 -31.33
N ASP A 33 -18.77 11.72 -32.58
CA ASP A 33 -17.85 11.10 -33.53
C ASP A 33 -16.74 12.11 -33.90
N VAL A 34 -16.01 12.59 -32.89
CA VAL A 34 -14.82 13.40 -33.07
C VAL A 34 -13.72 12.43 -33.47
N ALA A 35 -13.51 12.30 -34.78
CA ALA A 35 -12.32 11.70 -35.32
C ALA A 35 -11.11 12.27 -34.55
N ALA A 36 -10.31 11.37 -33.95
CA ALA A 36 -9.12 11.78 -33.22
C ALA A 36 -8.33 12.77 -34.11
N PRO A 37 -8.04 14.00 -33.65
CA PRO A 37 -7.36 14.98 -34.46
C PRO A 37 -6.03 14.42 -34.90
N THR A 38 -5.90 14.17 -36.22
CA THR A 38 -4.61 13.88 -36.81
C THR A 38 -3.75 15.13 -36.59
N GLY A 39 -2.49 14.97 -36.22
CA GLY A 39 -1.58 16.05 -35.75
C GLY A 39 -1.42 17.30 -36.64
N SER A 40 -2.20 17.43 -37.74
CA SER A 40 -2.29 18.58 -38.61
C SER A 40 -3.45 19.55 -38.29
N ASP A 41 -4.41 19.15 -37.43
CA ASP A 41 -5.63 19.93 -37.17
C ASP A 41 -5.64 20.65 -35.83
N LEU A 42 -4.53 20.63 -35.11
CA LEU A 42 -4.36 21.45 -33.90
C LEU A 42 -4.20 22.95 -34.33
N PRO A 43 -4.98 23.87 -33.77
CA PRO A 43 -4.84 25.27 -34.10
C PRO A 43 -3.41 25.72 -33.82
N VAL A 44 -2.79 26.29 -34.85
CA VAL A 44 -1.41 26.80 -34.87
C VAL A 44 -1.27 28.00 -33.91
N GLY A 45 -1.48 27.78 -32.61
CA GLY A 45 -1.42 28.84 -31.60
C GLY A 45 -1.35 28.35 -30.17
N ARG A 46 -1.58 27.03 -29.97
CA ARG A 46 -1.39 26.40 -28.66
C ARG A 46 -0.37 25.28 -28.75
N GLN A 47 0.81 25.54 -29.28
CA GLN A 47 1.96 24.77 -28.91
C GLN A 47 2.21 25.08 -27.43
N TRP A 48 2.15 24.06 -26.59
CA TRP A 48 2.82 24.12 -25.29
C TRP A 48 4.20 24.71 -25.53
N PRO A 49 4.63 25.73 -24.76
CA PRO A 49 5.96 26.25 -24.92
C PRO A 49 6.87 25.01 -24.88
N GLN A 50 7.53 24.74 -26.01
CA GLN A 50 8.64 23.81 -25.98
C GLN A 50 9.60 24.46 -25.00
N ILE A 51 9.68 23.90 -23.80
CA ILE A 51 10.71 24.27 -22.85
C ILE A 51 12.00 23.94 -23.59
N ALA A 52 12.55 24.98 -24.23
CA ALA A 52 13.83 24.85 -24.88
C ALA A 52 14.79 24.42 -23.78
N HIS A 53 15.39 23.25 -23.92
CA HIS A 53 16.32 22.67 -22.97
C HIS A 53 17.56 23.54 -22.68
N HIS A 54 17.55 24.81 -23.08
CA HIS A 54 18.70 25.70 -23.02
C HIS A 54 18.75 26.66 -21.83
N ASP A 55 17.69 26.78 -21.00
CA ASP A 55 17.72 27.72 -19.87
C ASP A 55 17.18 27.18 -18.55
N ASP A 56 17.33 25.90 -18.32
CA ASP A 56 16.99 25.29 -17.03
C ASP A 56 17.73 25.93 -15.85
N VAL A 57 18.94 26.49 -16.12
CA VAL A 57 19.74 27.19 -15.13
C VAL A 57 19.19 28.59 -14.88
N ALA A 58 18.73 29.29 -15.92
CA ALA A 58 18.15 30.66 -15.79
C ALA A 58 16.79 30.61 -15.09
N VAL A 59 15.94 29.63 -15.45
CA VAL A 59 14.64 29.40 -14.76
C VAL A 59 14.84 29.03 -13.32
N ARG A 60 15.73 28.10 -13.02
CA ARG A 60 16.06 27.69 -11.62
C ARG A 60 16.62 28.88 -10.84
N ARG A 61 17.46 29.72 -11.44
CA ARG A 61 18.01 30.89 -10.79
C ARG A 61 16.91 31.92 -10.48
N LEU A 62 16.02 32.22 -11.45
CA LEU A 62 14.87 33.07 -11.24
C LEU A 62 13.93 32.56 -10.15
N VAL A 63 13.61 31.28 -10.14
CA VAL A 63 12.79 30.67 -9.10
C VAL A 63 13.48 30.71 -7.74
N THR A 64 14.79 30.48 -7.68
CA THR A 64 15.57 30.54 -6.43
C THR A 64 15.66 31.98 -5.90
N GLU A 65 15.89 32.96 -6.77
CA GLU A 65 15.88 34.40 -6.43
C GLU A 65 14.49 34.80 -5.94
N TRP A 66 13.41 34.39 -6.62
CA TRP A 66 12.04 34.67 -6.22
C TRP A 66 11.67 34.03 -4.85
N ILE A 67 12.10 32.79 -4.59
CA ILE A 67 11.90 32.14 -3.29
C ILE A 67 12.71 32.87 -2.19
N ALA A 68 13.91 33.33 -2.50
CA ALA A 68 14.79 34.01 -1.54
C ALA A 68 14.32 35.44 -1.19
N GLU A 69 13.72 36.13 -2.12
CA GLU A 69 13.26 37.52 -1.94
C GLU A 69 11.84 37.66 -1.35
N GLY A 70 11.10 36.51 -1.31
CA GLY A 70 9.73 36.47 -0.77
C GLY A 70 8.67 37.06 -1.73
N PRO A 71 7.40 37.10 -1.34
CA PRO A 71 6.27 37.43 -2.24
C PRO A 71 6.14 38.91 -2.63
N GLU A 72 7.10 39.76 -2.31
CA GLU A 72 7.08 41.17 -2.66
C GLU A 72 7.70 41.52 -4.03
N VAL A 73 8.14 40.49 -4.78
CA VAL A 73 8.61 40.75 -6.16
C VAL A 73 7.41 41.14 -7.02
N ALA A 74 7.39 42.41 -7.47
CA ALA A 74 6.37 42.89 -8.39
C ALA A 74 6.42 42.02 -9.65
N LEU A 75 5.37 41.26 -9.91
CA LEU A 75 5.21 40.59 -11.18
C LEU A 75 5.26 41.63 -12.31
N PRO A 76 5.93 41.32 -13.44
CA PRO A 76 5.91 42.23 -14.58
C PRO A 76 4.46 42.60 -14.92
N SER A 77 4.20 43.88 -15.10
CA SER A 77 2.87 44.32 -15.49
C SER A 77 2.54 43.70 -16.84
N LEU A 78 1.51 42.90 -16.88
CA LEU A 78 0.94 42.41 -18.12
C LEU A 78 0.24 43.63 -18.77
N ASP A 79 0.65 43.99 -19.97
CA ASP A 79 0.13 45.19 -20.68
C ASP A 79 -1.29 44.97 -21.24
N ASP A 80 -1.83 43.72 -21.14
CA ASP A 80 -3.18 43.38 -21.57
C ASP A 80 -4.10 43.29 -20.34
N PRO A 81 -5.22 44.04 -20.29
CA PRO A 81 -6.17 43.98 -19.19
C PRO A 81 -6.80 42.59 -19.02
N ASP A 82 -6.97 41.80 -20.08
CA ASP A 82 -7.48 40.41 -19.99
C ASP A 82 -6.46 39.49 -19.35
N ASP A 83 -5.15 39.75 -19.53
CA ASP A 83 -4.08 39.00 -18.88
C ASP A 83 -3.94 39.35 -17.39
N ALA A 84 -4.28 40.59 -16.99
CA ALA A 84 -4.27 41.00 -15.59
C ALA A 84 -5.32 40.27 -14.75
N ASP A 85 -6.54 40.07 -15.26
CA ASP A 85 -7.59 39.34 -14.60
C ASP A 85 -7.21 37.85 -14.43
N VAL A 86 -6.57 37.25 -15.43
CA VAL A 86 -6.07 35.87 -15.36
C VAL A 86 -4.91 35.75 -14.37
N ALA A 87 -4.01 36.74 -14.33
CA ALA A 87 -2.90 36.71 -13.36
C ALA A 87 -3.39 36.86 -11.91
N ASP A 88 -4.39 37.71 -11.67
CA ASP A 88 -4.99 37.89 -10.34
C ASP A 88 -5.75 36.60 -9.90
N GLN A 89 -6.42 35.91 -10.84
CA GLN A 89 -7.04 34.64 -10.56
C GLN A 89 -6.01 33.54 -10.20
N TRP A 90 -4.92 33.46 -10.96
CA TRP A 90 -3.82 32.51 -10.65
C TRP A 90 -3.16 32.81 -9.31
N LYS A 91 -2.98 34.08 -8.96
CA LYS A 91 -2.46 34.49 -7.66
C LYS A 91 -3.39 34.05 -6.54
N HIS A 92 -4.70 34.28 -6.70
CA HIS A 92 -5.71 33.83 -5.73
C HIS A 92 -5.69 32.30 -5.58
N ASP A 93 -5.67 31.57 -6.68
CA ASP A 93 -5.63 30.09 -6.67
C ASP A 93 -4.33 29.58 -6.00
N ALA A 94 -3.20 30.22 -6.26
CA ALA A 94 -1.94 29.90 -5.60
C ALA A 94 -1.98 30.19 -4.09
N GLU A 95 -2.57 31.33 -3.66
CA GLU A 95 -2.75 31.63 -2.24
C GLU A 95 -3.65 30.60 -1.54
N VAL A 96 -4.74 30.16 -2.19
CA VAL A 96 -5.63 29.09 -1.68
C VAL A 96 -4.84 27.80 -1.52
N LEU A 97 -4.09 27.36 -2.53
CA LEU A 97 -3.30 26.14 -2.48
C LEU A 97 -2.21 26.17 -1.41
N ILE A 98 -1.51 27.31 -1.27
CA ILE A 98 -0.49 27.51 -0.23
C ILE A 98 -1.13 27.45 1.17
N ASN A 99 -2.29 28.09 1.32
CA ASN A 99 -2.99 28.09 2.61
C ASN A 99 -3.55 26.69 2.95
N GLU A 100 -4.09 25.97 1.98
CA GLU A 100 -4.50 24.57 2.17
C GLU A 100 -3.32 23.69 2.57
N GLU A 101 -2.16 23.84 1.90
CA GLU A 101 -0.96 23.08 2.24
C GLU A 101 -0.43 23.45 3.64
N ARG A 102 -0.49 24.72 4.03
CA ARG A 102 -0.13 25.16 5.39
C ARG A 102 -1.07 24.56 6.42
N LEU A 103 -2.39 24.65 6.22
CA LEU A 103 -3.38 24.07 7.12
C LEU A 103 -3.23 22.54 7.22
N ARG A 104 -2.86 21.90 6.11
CA ARG A 104 -2.59 20.47 6.06
C ARG A 104 -1.35 20.09 6.85
N ARG A 105 -0.30 20.93 6.85
CA ARG A 105 0.93 20.73 7.65
C ARG A 105 0.72 21.05 9.13
N GLU A 106 -0.11 22.03 9.44
CA GLU A 106 -0.45 22.41 10.81
C GLU A 106 -1.43 21.40 11.48
N HIS A 107 -2.17 20.62 10.68
CA HIS A 107 -2.95 19.51 11.19
C HIS A 107 -1.99 18.37 11.53
N VAL A 108 -1.80 18.15 12.83
CA VAL A 108 -1.21 16.92 13.33
C VAL A 108 -2.21 15.82 12.98
N GLU A 109 -1.94 15.05 11.92
CA GLU A 109 -2.80 13.94 11.56
C GLU A 109 -2.61 12.87 12.64
N ASP A 110 -3.65 12.61 13.41
CA ASP A 110 -3.67 11.46 14.28
C ASP A 110 -3.46 10.19 13.45
N LEU A 111 -2.63 9.30 13.94
CA LEU A 111 -2.44 8.01 13.32
C LEU A 111 -3.80 7.28 13.15
N PRO A 112 -4.01 6.54 12.07
CA PRO A 112 -5.24 5.77 11.91
C PRO A 112 -5.48 4.84 13.10
N THR A 113 -6.71 4.78 13.58
CA THR A 113 -7.09 3.87 14.67
C THR A 113 -6.87 2.40 14.33
N SER A 114 -6.75 2.09 13.05
CA SER A 114 -6.47 0.75 12.55
C SER A 114 -5.29 0.77 11.58
N LEU A 115 -4.28 -0.04 11.87
CA LEU A 115 -3.04 -0.17 11.11
C LEU A 115 -2.84 -1.62 10.66
N THR A 116 -2.16 -1.80 9.54
CA THR A 116 -1.62 -3.12 9.18
C THR A 116 -0.22 -3.29 9.80
N THR A 117 0.23 -4.52 9.92
CA THR A 117 1.62 -4.81 10.37
C THR A 117 2.65 -4.10 9.46
N SER A 118 2.42 -4.07 8.15
CA SER A 118 3.30 -3.38 7.21
C SER A 118 3.31 -1.86 7.42
N GLN A 119 2.19 -1.26 7.81
CA GLN A 119 2.14 0.16 8.17
C GLN A 119 2.89 0.45 9.46
N LEU A 120 2.77 -0.43 10.47
CA LEU A 120 3.55 -0.31 11.71
C LEU A 120 5.06 -0.34 11.42
N MET A 121 5.52 -1.26 10.55
CA MET A 121 6.92 -1.32 10.11
C MET A 121 7.34 -0.04 9.37
N GLN A 122 6.46 0.53 8.54
CA GLN A 122 6.73 1.78 7.84
C GLN A 122 6.84 2.97 8.80
N ILE A 123 6.00 3.03 9.83
CA ILE A 123 6.05 4.05 10.89
C ILE A 123 7.40 3.99 11.62
N ASP A 124 7.88 2.80 11.94
CA ASP A 124 9.19 2.62 12.60
C ASP A 124 10.35 3.05 11.69
N GLN A 125 10.29 2.70 10.41
CA GLN A 125 11.35 3.00 9.44
C GLN A 125 11.41 4.48 9.08
N ASP A 126 10.27 5.09 8.75
CA ASP A 126 10.18 6.48 8.31
C ASP A 126 8.75 7.03 8.50
N TYR A 127 8.54 7.66 9.64
CA TYR A 127 7.23 8.23 10.03
C TYR A 127 6.76 9.33 9.09
N GLU A 128 7.66 10.24 8.69
CA GLU A 128 7.30 11.33 7.80
C GLU A 128 6.87 10.82 6.41
N ALA A 129 7.61 9.86 5.87
CA ALA A 129 7.23 9.23 4.61
C ALA A 129 5.93 8.42 4.74
N PHE A 130 5.59 7.90 5.92
CA PHE A 130 4.30 7.27 6.19
C PHE A 130 3.17 8.30 6.19
N LEU A 131 3.32 9.43 6.88
CA LEU A 131 2.35 10.51 6.89
C LEU A 131 2.12 11.09 5.48
N ASP A 132 3.18 11.29 4.72
CA ASP A 132 3.06 11.78 3.35
C ASP A 132 2.26 10.82 2.46
N ARG A 133 2.39 9.51 2.68
CA ARG A 133 1.57 8.51 1.97
C ARG A 133 0.11 8.49 2.42
N LEU A 134 -0.17 8.77 3.70
CA LEU A 134 -1.55 8.96 4.18
C LEU A 134 -2.20 10.19 3.55
N ARG A 135 -1.46 11.30 3.46
CA ARG A 135 -1.94 12.55 2.86
C ARG A 135 -2.19 12.43 1.37
N ARG A 136 -1.30 11.71 0.68
CA ARG A 136 -1.34 11.52 -0.78
C ARG A 136 -1.16 10.03 -1.13
N PRO A 137 -2.22 9.24 -1.03
CA PRO A 137 -2.15 7.84 -1.39
C PRO A 137 -1.88 7.69 -2.90
N MET A 138 -0.64 7.37 -3.23
CA MET A 138 -0.23 7.10 -4.60
C MET A 138 -0.36 5.60 -4.89
N PRO A 139 -1.04 5.21 -5.98
CA PRO A 139 -1.07 3.82 -6.40
C PRO A 139 0.35 3.29 -6.60
N GLN A 140 0.70 2.23 -5.89
CA GLN A 140 2.00 1.59 -6.06
C GLN A 140 1.90 0.50 -7.13
N PRO A 141 2.80 0.46 -8.11
CA PRO A 141 2.82 -0.62 -9.07
C PRO A 141 3.13 -1.93 -8.34
N VAL A 142 2.34 -2.97 -8.61
CA VAL A 142 2.59 -4.31 -8.07
C VAL A 142 3.92 -4.82 -8.62
N SER A 143 4.88 -5.11 -7.75
CA SER A 143 6.15 -5.66 -8.18
C SER A 143 5.99 -7.12 -8.60
N ARG A 144 6.81 -7.59 -9.57
CA ARG A 144 6.82 -9.01 -9.97
C ARG A 144 7.11 -9.94 -8.80
N GLY A 145 7.97 -9.52 -7.87
CA GLY A 145 8.28 -10.29 -6.66
C GLY A 145 7.08 -10.42 -5.74
N ALA A 146 6.30 -9.36 -5.56
CA ALA A 146 5.06 -9.43 -4.77
C ALA A 146 4.05 -10.38 -5.40
N THR A 147 3.92 -10.38 -6.74
CA THR A 147 3.03 -11.31 -7.45
C THR A 147 3.47 -12.77 -7.26
N VAL A 148 4.77 -13.07 -7.37
CA VAL A 148 5.31 -14.42 -7.12
C VAL A 148 5.05 -14.84 -5.68
N GLY A 149 5.26 -13.92 -4.71
CA GLY A 149 4.97 -14.15 -3.31
C GLY A 149 3.51 -14.54 -3.08
N SER A 150 2.56 -13.74 -3.58
CA SER A 150 1.12 -14.00 -3.42
C SER A 150 0.72 -15.36 -4.00
N VAL A 151 1.16 -15.69 -5.21
CA VAL A 151 0.87 -16.98 -5.85
C VAL A 151 1.43 -18.16 -5.05
N PHE A 152 2.62 -17.99 -4.48
CA PHE A 152 3.22 -19.02 -3.63
C PHE A 152 2.45 -19.19 -2.31
N HIS A 153 2.06 -18.10 -1.64
CA HIS A 153 1.25 -18.16 -0.42
C HIS A 153 -0.09 -18.88 -0.66
N GLU A 154 -0.80 -18.55 -1.74
CA GLU A 154 -2.03 -19.24 -2.13
C GLU A 154 -1.80 -20.75 -2.32
N TRP A 155 -0.68 -21.12 -2.98
CA TRP A 155 -0.34 -22.52 -3.14
C TRP A 155 -0.05 -23.22 -1.80
N VAL A 156 0.70 -22.60 -0.89
CA VAL A 156 0.98 -23.17 0.43
C VAL A 156 -0.31 -23.37 1.21
N CYS A 157 -1.25 -22.43 1.14
CA CYS A 157 -2.57 -22.57 1.77
C CYS A 157 -3.32 -23.81 1.23
N HIS A 158 -3.37 -23.93 -0.11
CA HIS A 158 -3.94 -25.10 -0.75
C HIS A 158 -3.23 -26.42 -0.34
N ARG A 159 -1.91 -26.40 -0.29
CA ARG A 159 -1.08 -27.55 0.06
C ARG A 159 -1.26 -28.00 1.51
N LEU A 160 -1.31 -27.04 2.44
CA LEU A 160 -1.44 -27.31 3.88
C LEU A 160 -2.88 -27.60 4.32
N ARG A 161 -3.87 -26.93 3.71
CA ARG A 161 -5.29 -27.03 4.06
C ARG A 161 -6.17 -27.13 2.80
N PRO A 162 -6.06 -28.23 2.04
CA PRO A 162 -6.87 -28.43 0.83
C PRO A 162 -8.38 -28.53 1.13
N ASP A 163 -8.75 -28.78 2.37
CA ASP A 163 -10.12 -28.76 2.87
C ASP A 163 -10.73 -27.35 2.89
N LEU A 164 -9.92 -26.32 3.15
CA LEU A 164 -10.34 -24.92 3.18
C LEU A 164 -10.02 -24.18 1.87
N TYR A 165 -8.95 -24.56 1.20
CA TYR A 165 -8.45 -23.95 -0.02
C TYR A 165 -8.43 -25.00 -1.16
N PRO A 166 -9.59 -25.40 -1.72
CA PRO A 166 -9.69 -26.57 -2.60
C PRO A 166 -9.10 -26.35 -4.00
N VAL A 167 -8.92 -25.11 -4.43
CA VAL A 167 -8.44 -24.76 -5.79
C VAL A 167 -7.25 -23.83 -5.68
N TRP A 168 -6.24 -24.10 -6.50
CA TRP A 168 -5.12 -23.21 -6.74
C TRP A 168 -4.79 -23.18 -8.23
N GLU A 169 -4.58 -22.00 -8.75
CA GLU A 169 -4.22 -21.77 -10.16
C GLU A 169 -3.04 -20.84 -10.28
N LEU A 170 -2.20 -21.08 -11.27
CA LEU A 170 -1.07 -20.20 -11.55
C LEU A 170 -1.56 -18.88 -12.14
N ALA A 171 -1.25 -17.77 -11.47
CA ALA A 171 -1.64 -16.46 -11.95
C ALA A 171 -0.98 -16.10 -13.30
N PRO A 172 -1.70 -15.42 -14.22
CA PRO A 172 -1.14 -14.99 -15.49
C PRO A 172 0.12 -14.13 -15.31
N GLY A 173 1.14 -14.39 -16.13
CA GLY A 173 2.39 -13.64 -16.13
C GLY A 173 3.42 -14.06 -15.05
N VAL A 174 3.09 -15.04 -14.23
CA VAL A 174 4.03 -15.66 -13.28
C VAL A 174 4.73 -16.84 -13.94
N SER A 175 6.03 -16.95 -13.74
CA SER A 175 6.83 -18.05 -14.31
C SER A 175 6.53 -19.36 -13.58
N GLU A 176 5.98 -20.34 -14.29
CA GLU A 176 5.74 -21.68 -13.78
C GLU A 176 7.02 -22.29 -13.17
N ARG A 177 8.16 -22.13 -13.85
CA ARG A 177 9.45 -22.64 -13.37
C ARG A 177 9.85 -22.03 -12.03
N THR A 178 9.55 -20.75 -11.81
CA THR A 178 9.85 -20.06 -10.54
C THR A 178 8.98 -20.61 -9.42
N ILE A 179 7.69 -20.78 -9.67
CA ILE A 179 6.77 -21.34 -8.68
C ILE A 179 7.11 -22.80 -8.40
N GLN A 180 7.36 -23.61 -9.41
CA GLN A 180 7.75 -25.02 -9.24
C GLN A 180 9.01 -25.14 -8.35
N HIS A 181 10.00 -24.29 -8.58
CA HIS A 181 11.19 -24.29 -7.73
C HIS A 181 10.86 -24.01 -6.25
N LEU A 182 10.00 -23.02 -5.97
CA LEU A 182 9.58 -22.71 -4.60
C LEU A 182 8.76 -23.87 -3.99
N GLN A 183 7.90 -24.49 -4.78
CA GLN A 183 7.14 -25.68 -4.36
C GLN A 183 8.07 -26.83 -3.97
N ASP A 184 9.06 -27.13 -4.82
CA ASP A 184 10.04 -28.20 -4.56
C ASP A 184 10.85 -27.93 -3.29
N GLN A 185 11.25 -26.66 -3.06
CA GLN A 185 11.97 -26.27 -1.84
C GLN A 185 11.07 -26.37 -0.60
N PHE A 186 9.81 -25.96 -0.69
CA PHE A 186 8.87 -26.11 0.41
C PHE A 186 8.64 -27.61 0.75
N GLU A 187 8.42 -28.46 -0.25
CA GLU A 187 8.21 -29.90 -0.05
C GLU A 187 9.44 -30.61 0.56
N ALA A 188 10.63 -30.10 0.29
CA ALA A 188 11.87 -30.58 0.92
C ALA A 188 12.01 -30.12 2.38
N SER A 189 11.32 -29.07 2.79
CA SER A 189 11.40 -28.47 4.13
C SER A 189 10.76 -29.36 5.21
N ALA A 190 11.06 -29.08 6.48
CA ALA A 190 10.41 -29.71 7.61
C ALA A 190 8.92 -29.32 7.68
N TRP A 191 8.58 -28.13 7.25
CA TRP A 191 7.24 -27.55 7.34
C TRP A 191 6.21 -28.30 6.50
N ALA A 192 6.59 -28.85 5.34
CA ALA A 192 5.71 -29.64 4.49
C ALA A 192 5.22 -30.94 5.14
N ARG A 193 5.92 -31.43 6.19
CA ARG A 193 5.62 -32.66 6.91
C ARG A 193 4.83 -32.45 8.19
N LEU A 194 4.75 -31.21 8.65
CA LEU A 194 4.03 -30.85 9.85
C LEU A 194 2.57 -30.52 9.50
N LYS A 195 1.67 -30.87 10.41
CA LYS A 195 0.27 -30.47 10.30
C LYS A 195 0.12 -29.08 10.93
N PRO A 196 -0.34 -28.07 10.21
CA PRO A 196 -0.60 -26.76 10.79
C PRO A 196 -1.77 -26.83 11.77
N VAL A 197 -1.71 -25.98 12.78
CA VAL A 197 -2.84 -25.70 13.68
C VAL A 197 -3.81 -24.78 12.95
N GLU A 198 -3.28 -23.68 12.37
CA GLU A 198 -4.04 -22.74 11.56
C GLU A 198 -3.21 -22.29 10.34
N VAL A 199 -3.90 -21.80 9.30
CA VAL A 199 -3.33 -21.24 8.07
C VAL A 199 -4.11 -19.99 7.71
N GLU A 200 -3.42 -18.92 7.34
CA GLU A 200 -4.01 -17.59 7.01
C GLU A 200 -4.89 -17.07 8.16
N GLU A 201 -4.43 -17.25 9.39
CA GLU A 201 -5.21 -16.87 10.58
C GLU A 201 -5.25 -15.35 10.74
N PRO A 202 -6.44 -14.73 10.68
CA PRO A 202 -6.58 -13.29 10.88
C PRO A 202 -6.37 -12.93 12.35
N PHE A 203 -5.77 -11.78 12.59
CA PHE A 203 -5.58 -11.27 13.95
C PHE A 203 -5.90 -9.77 14.07
N ALA A 204 -6.15 -9.36 15.32
CA ALA A 204 -6.23 -7.98 15.73
C ALA A 204 -5.53 -7.83 17.09
N LEU A 205 -4.52 -6.96 17.15
CA LEU A 205 -3.74 -6.67 18.36
C LEU A 205 -3.90 -5.20 18.73
N ASN A 206 -4.28 -4.91 19.98
CA ASN A 206 -4.34 -3.52 20.47
C ASN A 206 -2.97 -3.08 20.96
N LEU A 207 -2.45 -1.98 20.39
CA LEU A 207 -1.18 -1.35 20.75
C LEU A 207 -1.41 0.16 20.88
N ALA A 208 -1.13 0.74 22.03
CA ALA A 208 -1.21 2.19 22.28
C ALA A 208 -2.51 2.84 21.75
N GLY A 209 -3.66 2.19 21.91
CA GLY A 209 -4.95 2.70 21.42
C GLY A 209 -5.25 2.44 19.95
N HIS A 210 -4.32 1.87 19.20
CA HIS A 210 -4.49 1.48 17.79
C HIS A 210 -4.71 -0.01 17.67
N VAL A 211 -5.48 -0.43 16.65
CA VAL A 211 -5.70 -1.84 16.33
C VAL A 211 -4.80 -2.24 15.17
N VAL A 212 -3.77 -3.03 15.44
CA VAL A 212 -2.92 -3.63 14.39
C VAL A 212 -3.56 -4.91 13.89
N ARG A 213 -3.79 -5.00 12.58
CA ARG A 213 -4.44 -6.14 11.92
C ARG A 213 -3.53 -6.76 10.87
N GLY A 214 -3.77 -8.04 10.64
CA GLY A 214 -3.09 -8.79 9.60
C GLY A 214 -3.53 -10.23 9.55
N ARG A 215 -2.72 -11.04 8.91
CA ARG A 215 -2.84 -12.50 8.88
C ARG A 215 -1.49 -13.14 9.17
N MET A 216 -1.54 -14.27 9.84
CA MET A 216 -0.39 -15.15 10.05
C MET A 216 -0.45 -16.25 9.00
N ASP A 217 0.61 -16.46 8.25
CA ASP A 217 0.61 -17.42 7.13
C ASP A 217 0.36 -18.85 7.60
N ALA A 218 1.10 -19.30 8.61
CA ALA A 218 0.85 -20.61 9.21
C ALA A 218 1.29 -20.68 10.68
N ILE A 219 0.57 -21.49 11.45
CA ILE A 219 0.83 -21.73 12.86
C ILE A 219 0.94 -23.23 13.10
N PHE A 220 2.01 -23.64 13.76
CA PHE A 220 2.28 -25.02 14.10
C PHE A 220 2.41 -25.21 15.62
N ALA A 221 2.13 -26.41 16.11
CA ALA A 221 2.52 -26.76 17.47
C ALA A 221 4.04 -26.84 17.57
N ASP A 222 4.63 -26.29 18.64
CA ASP A 222 6.07 -26.35 18.87
C ASP A 222 6.44 -27.73 19.48
N PRO A 223 7.19 -28.56 18.75
CA PRO A 223 7.58 -29.86 19.29
C PRO A 223 8.58 -29.77 20.46
N GLN A 224 9.19 -28.59 20.67
CA GLN A 224 10.17 -28.36 21.75
C GLN A 224 9.52 -27.77 23.01
N CYS A 225 8.28 -27.30 22.93
CA CYS A 225 7.56 -26.65 24.02
C CYS A 225 6.15 -27.22 24.13
N ASP A 226 5.90 -28.02 25.16
CA ASP A 226 4.55 -28.61 25.37
C ASP A 226 3.50 -27.49 25.50
N GLY A 227 2.48 -27.53 24.63
CA GLY A 227 1.48 -26.48 24.46
C GLY A 227 2.05 -25.13 23.97
N GLY A 228 3.22 -25.15 23.34
CA GLY A 228 3.80 -24.01 22.63
C GLY A 228 3.43 -24.00 21.15
N PHE A 229 3.70 -22.88 20.50
CA PHE A 229 3.38 -22.65 19.08
C PHE A 229 4.53 -22.01 18.35
N ILE A 230 4.60 -22.24 17.03
CA ILE A 230 5.51 -21.55 16.12
C ILE A 230 4.67 -20.88 15.03
N VAL A 231 4.77 -19.57 14.92
CA VAL A 231 4.20 -18.80 13.80
C VAL A 231 5.27 -18.71 12.72
N VAL A 232 4.93 -19.14 11.52
CA VAL A 232 5.83 -19.13 10.35
C VAL A 232 5.26 -18.19 9.31
N ASP A 233 6.09 -17.29 8.84
CA ASP A 233 5.81 -16.37 7.72
C ASP A 233 6.69 -16.75 6.53
N TRP A 234 6.08 -17.03 5.39
CA TRP A 234 6.77 -17.50 4.20
C TRP A 234 7.38 -16.34 3.43
N LYS A 235 8.68 -16.40 3.15
CA LYS A 235 9.39 -15.40 2.35
C LYS A 235 9.93 -16.04 1.07
N THR A 236 9.49 -15.51 -0.08
CA THR A 236 10.02 -15.89 -1.40
C THR A 236 11.26 -15.09 -1.80
N SER A 237 11.59 -14.04 -1.03
CA SER A 237 12.82 -13.26 -1.17
C SER A 237 14.01 -13.96 -0.50
N ARG A 238 15.21 -13.57 -0.92
CA ARG A 238 16.44 -14.03 -0.26
C ARG A 238 16.49 -13.59 1.20
N PRO A 239 17.17 -14.38 2.06
CA PRO A 239 17.35 -14.02 3.45
C PRO A 239 17.98 -12.63 3.59
N GLY A 240 17.35 -11.81 4.42
CA GLY A 240 17.81 -10.52 4.86
C GLY A 240 17.84 -10.47 6.39
N LYS A 241 18.06 -9.28 6.95
CA LYS A 241 17.87 -9.08 8.39
C LYS A 241 16.39 -9.25 8.70
N ALA A 242 16.07 -10.20 9.58
CA ALA A 242 14.70 -10.42 10.02
C ALA A 242 14.21 -9.18 10.78
N ASP A 243 13.10 -8.60 10.32
CA ASP A 243 12.46 -7.48 11.01
C ASP A 243 11.73 -8.02 12.25
N PRO A 244 12.10 -7.58 13.46
CA PRO A 244 11.48 -8.09 14.68
C PRO A 244 10.02 -7.65 14.84
N ILE A 245 9.61 -6.52 14.25
CA ILE A 245 8.27 -5.95 14.45
C ILE A 245 7.19 -6.91 13.96
N GLN A 246 7.30 -7.38 12.72
CA GLN A 246 6.29 -8.28 12.13
C GLN A 246 6.11 -9.53 12.97
N LEU A 247 7.20 -10.20 13.31
CA LEU A 247 7.18 -11.45 14.08
C LEU A 247 6.76 -11.22 15.54
N SER A 248 7.08 -10.07 16.11
CA SER A 248 6.64 -9.69 17.46
C SER A 248 5.13 -9.48 17.53
N VAL A 249 4.57 -8.78 16.52
CA VAL A 249 3.11 -8.61 16.40
C VAL A 249 2.42 -9.97 16.30
N TYR A 250 2.93 -10.88 15.47
CA TYR A 250 2.36 -12.23 15.32
C TYR A 250 2.41 -13.01 16.63
N ARG A 251 3.57 -13.03 17.30
CA ARG A 251 3.76 -13.66 18.60
C ARG A 251 2.74 -13.18 19.63
N LEU A 252 2.64 -11.86 19.78
CA LEU A 252 1.75 -11.26 20.77
C LEU A 252 0.28 -11.48 20.43
N ALA A 253 -0.09 -11.34 19.17
CA ALA A 253 -1.46 -11.55 18.72
C ALA A 253 -1.93 -12.99 18.96
N TRP A 254 -1.08 -14.00 18.64
CA TRP A 254 -1.42 -15.39 18.88
C TRP A 254 -1.47 -15.72 20.36
N ALA A 255 -0.51 -15.23 21.14
CA ALA A 255 -0.49 -15.42 22.59
C ALA A 255 -1.75 -14.81 23.25
N GLN A 256 -2.17 -13.61 22.81
CA GLN A 256 -3.39 -12.97 23.30
C GLN A 256 -4.64 -13.78 22.92
N ALA A 257 -4.75 -14.25 21.68
CA ALA A 257 -5.89 -15.02 21.20
C ALA A 257 -6.14 -16.29 22.03
N LEU A 258 -5.05 -16.93 22.47
CA LEU A 258 -5.12 -18.15 23.28
C LEU A 258 -5.02 -17.89 24.80
N ALA A 259 -4.86 -16.64 25.24
CA ALA A 259 -4.63 -16.28 26.63
C ALA A 259 -3.44 -17.03 27.27
N ILE A 260 -2.34 -17.19 26.49
CA ILE A 260 -1.10 -17.82 26.95
C ILE A 260 0.04 -16.81 27.06
N SER A 261 1.14 -17.19 27.73
CA SER A 261 2.34 -16.37 27.78
C SER A 261 2.97 -16.24 26.37
N PRO A 262 3.39 -15.02 25.94
CA PRO A 262 4.13 -14.84 24.70
C PRO A 262 5.39 -15.69 24.59
N ASN A 263 5.99 -16.08 25.70
CA ASN A 263 7.17 -16.96 25.74
C ASN A 263 6.87 -18.41 25.27
N ARG A 264 5.61 -18.78 25.11
CA ARG A 264 5.17 -20.05 24.55
C ARG A 264 4.93 -19.98 23.03
N VAL A 265 5.17 -18.81 22.43
CA VAL A 265 4.99 -18.61 21.00
C VAL A 265 6.32 -18.13 20.41
N ARG A 266 6.89 -18.95 19.54
CA ARG A 266 8.01 -18.58 18.67
C ARG A 266 7.46 -18.01 17.37
N ALA A 267 8.22 -17.16 16.70
CA ALA A 267 7.87 -16.63 15.40
C ALA A 267 9.12 -16.48 14.53
N LEU A 268 9.04 -16.92 13.28
CA LEU A 268 10.16 -16.94 12.36
C LEU A 268 9.73 -16.68 10.91
N PHE A 269 10.69 -16.24 10.10
CA PHE A 269 10.59 -16.25 8.65
C PHE A 269 11.18 -17.54 8.10
N HIS A 270 10.45 -18.21 7.21
CA HIS A 270 11.01 -19.28 6.39
C HIS A 270 11.29 -18.77 4.98
N HIS A 271 12.56 -18.63 4.63
CA HIS A 271 13.00 -18.25 3.29
C HIS A 271 12.97 -19.47 2.38
N VAL A 272 11.86 -19.62 1.67
CA VAL A 272 11.53 -20.84 0.93
C VAL A 272 12.57 -21.18 -0.13
N GLY A 273 13.03 -20.17 -0.90
CA GLY A 273 13.99 -20.40 -1.99
C GLY A 273 15.36 -20.93 -1.52
N ASP A 274 15.72 -20.66 -0.27
CA ASP A 274 16.99 -21.08 0.32
C ASP A 274 16.84 -22.17 1.38
N GLY A 275 15.58 -22.51 1.76
CA GLY A 275 15.26 -23.51 2.79
C GLY A 275 15.77 -23.11 4.20
N VAL A 276 15.81 -21.82 4.51
CA VAL A 276 16.42 -21.30 5.74
C VAL A 276 15.37 -20.65 6.63
N ASP A 277 15.36 -21.03 7.90
CA ASP A 277 14.61 -20.36 8.94
C ASP A 277 15.40 -19.20 9.53
N ALA A 278 14.79 -18.04 9.63
CA ALA A 278 15.36 -16.83 10.21
C ALA A 278 14.51 -16.39 11.41
N GLU A 279 15.06 -16.57 12.59
CA GLU A 279 14.46 -16.13 13.85
C GLU A 279 15.23 -14.90 14.35
N PRO A 280 14.58 -13.78 14.69
CA PRO A 280 15.25 -12.63 15.29
C PRO A 280 15.90 -13.02 16.63
N ALA A 281 17.04 -12.43 16.94
CA ALA A 281 17.71 -12.67 18.22
C ALA A 281 16.84 -12.26 19.42
N GLN A 282 15.97 -11.27 19.23
CA GLN A 282 15.00 -10.81 20.21
C GLN A 282 13.73 -10.39 19.51
N LEU A 283 12.60 -10.82 20.04
CA LEU A 283 11.27 -10.33 19.68
C LEU A 283 10.85 -9.27 20.69
N TRP A 284 10.24 -8.22 20.20
CA TRP A 284 9.77 -7.09 21.00
C TRP A 284 8.54 -7.47 21.83
N ASP A 285 8.41 -6.87 23.00
CA ASP A 285 7.21 -6.96 23.82
C ASP A 285 6.16 -5.91 23.44
N THR A 286 5.05 -5.89 24.14
CA THR A 286 3.96 -4.94 23.91
C THR A 286 4.40 -3.50 24.13
N GLU A 287 5.26 -3.26 25.14
CA GLU A 287 5.74 -1.91 25.46
C GLU A 287 6.70 -1.39 24.39
N GLU A 288 7.62 -2.26 23.91
CA GLU A 288 8.54 -1.93 22.84
C GLU A 288 7.81 -1.61 21.53
N LEU A 289 6.78 -2.38 21.17
CA LEU A 289 5.94 -2.10 20.00
C LEU A 289 5.09 -0.84 20.17
N SER A 290 4.56 -0.59 21.37
CA SER A 290 3.76 0.62 21.65
C SER A 290 4.59 1.89 21.50
N ARG A 291 5.88 1.87 21.85
CA ARG A 291 6.77 3.02 21.67
C ARG A 291 6.91 3.47 20.21
N VAL A 292 6.74 2.57 19.26
CA VAL A 292 6.73 2.93 17.83
C VAL A 292 5.61 3.91 17.51
N LEU A 293 4.47 3.77 18.20
CA LEU A 293 3.29 4.62 18.02
C LEU A 293 3.33 5.85 18.96
N ASP A 294 3.68 5.67 20.23
CA ASP A 294 3.67 6.72 21.26
C ASP A 294 4.75 7.79 21.06
N SER A 295 5.91 7.42 20.54
CA SER A 295 7.03 8.36 20.33
C SER A 295 6.76 9.41 19.25
N ARG A 296 5.59 9.36 18.62
CA ARG A 296 5.23 10.10 17.42
C ARG A 296 3.83 10.74 17.48
N SER A 297 3.13 10.59 18.61
CA SER A 297 1.85 11.24 18.93
C SER A 297 2.02 12.65 19.47
#